data_21ef116d872a35a900b32a2b83087727
#
_entry.id   21ef116d872a35a900b32a2b83087727
#
_cell.length_a   1.000
_cell.length_b   1.000
_cell.length_c   1.000
_cell.angle_alpha   90.00
_cell.angle_beta   90.00
_cell.angle_gamma   90.00
#
_symmetry.space_group_name_H-M   'P 1'
#
loop_
_entity.id
_entity.type
_entity.pdbx_description
1 polymer ?
#
loop_
_entity_poly.entity_id
_entity_poly.type
_entity_poly.pdbx_seq_one_letter_code
_entity_poly.pdbx_strand_id
1 'polypeptide(L)'
;VIGVRQPVLKKYARQLVKDDEDFRTLLTEPDIYHEETLLRGYVIGYGTAKEKNFDRALKDLKDYVPLVNNWAVNDGFCIEFKVVDSFRDEFLPYIRECVLSGDEYRARVGLIMLLDHYLKVDMDGNKKSRMRKVTVDDIIVKDENFTGEVSGAGNGKNINSRLDSSYKSDKNYKKITDGKYSDDILSLVNRDFSGNGYYTQMAAGWLLAEAFVTFPRRIWEYLTDKDNLRLDAVSYKKAINKICESLTPDKEVKELVRKI
;
A
#
# COMPACT_ATOMS: atom_id res chain seq x y z
N VAL A 1 2.37 5.97 28.27
CA VAL A 1 1.00 5.89 27.71
C VAL A 1 0.05 6.56 28.70
N ILE A 2 -0.73 7.54 28.22
CA ILE A 2 -1.73 8.25 29.03
C ILE A 2 -3.11 7.56 28.94
N GLY A 3 -3.35 6.79 27.88
CA GLY A 3 -4.59 6.04 27.66
C GLY A 3 -5.68 6.83 26.92
N VAL A 4 -5.33 7.91 26.23
CA VAL A 4 -6.27 8.70 25.42
C VAL A 4 -6.56 7.98 24.11
N ARG A 5 -7.83 7.73 23.79
CA ARG A 5 -8.24 7.04 22.58
C ARG A 5 -7.97 7.87 21.31
N GLN A 6 -7.52 7.24 20.22
CA GLN A 6 -7.22 7.91 18.95
C GLN A 6 -8.33 8.82 18.41
N PRO A 7 -9.66 8.47 18.45
CA PRO A 7 -10.70 9.39 18.00
C PRO A 7 -10.74 10.72 18.77
N VAL A 8 -10.40 10.70 20.06
CA VAL A 8 -10.31 11.91 20.89
C VAL A 8 -9.12 12.76 20.47
N LEU A 9 -7.95 12.13 20.26
CA LEU A 9 -6.74 12.81 19.77
C LEU A 9 -6.96 13.43 18.39
N LYS A 10 -7.59 12.71 17.46
CA LYS A 10 -7.94 13.23 16.13
C LYS A 10 -8.88 14.43 16.19
N LYS A 11 -9.91 14.39 17.08
CA LYS A 11 -10.81 15.53 17.27
C LYS A 11 -10.05 16.73 17.82
N TYR A 12 -9.20 16.52 18.81
CA TYR A 12 -8.39 17.58 19.43
C TYR A 12 -7.39 18.18 18.43
N ALA A 13 -6.67 17.36 17.66
CA ALA A 13 -5.76 17.83 16.62
C ALA A 13 -6.46 18.74 15.59
N ARG A 14 -7.69 18.37 15.14
CA ARG A 14 -8.45 19.21 14.22
C ARG A 14 -8.82 20.55 14.83
N GLN A 15 -9.14 20.58 16.13
CA GLN A 15 -9.44 21.82 16.84
C GLN A 15 -8.20 22.72 16.93
N LEU A 16 -7.06 22.17 17.32
CA LEU A 16 -5.79 22.90 17.38
C LEU A 16 -5.43 23.55 16.03
N VAL A 17 -5.49 22.78 14.95
CA VAL A 17 -5.18 23.28 13.60
C VAL A 17 -6.18 24.32 13.11
N LYS A 18 -7.44 24.28 13.60
CA LYS A 18 -8.44 25.28 13.26
C LYS A 18 -8.19 26.61 13.97
N ASP A 19 -7.80 26.55 15.24
CA ASP A 19 -7.70 27.70 16.12
C ASP A 19 -6.33 28.40 16.00
N ASP A 20 -5.31 27.73 15.44
CA ASP A 20 -3.95 28.27 15.27
C ASP A 20 -3.67 28.63 13.80
N GLU A 21 -3.04 29.79 13.57
CA GLU A 21 -2.60 30.22 12.24
C GLU A 21 -1.40 29.42 11.74
N ASP A 22 -0.46 29.10 12.62
CA ASP A 22 0.68 28.23 12.34
C ASP A 22 0.75 27.06 13.33
N PHE A 23 0.16 25.91 12.91
CA PHE A 23 0.14 24.68 13.72
C PHE A 23 1.52 24.19 14.14
N ARG A 24 2.60 24.63 13.49
CA ARG A 24 3.97 24.22 13.82
C ARG A 24 4.44 24.76 15.16
N THR A 25 3.85 25.85 15.64
CA THR A 25 4.11 26.35 16.99
C THR A 25 3.76 25.34 18.07
N LEU A 26 2.81 24.41 17.76
CA LEU A 26 2.39 23.33 18.65
C LEU A 26 3.38 22.15 18.68
N LEU A 27 4.40 22.15 17.80
CA LEU A 27 5.32 21.03 17.60
C LEU A 27 6.72 21.27 18.17
N THR A 28 6.91 22.33 18.96
CA THR A 28 8.23 22.76 19.43
C THR A 28 8.81 21.91 20.56
N GLU A 29 7.93 21.35 21.41
CA GLU A 29 8.35 20.55 22.55
C GLU A 29 8.53 19.07 22.18
N PRO A 30 9.50 18.37 22.79
CA PRO A 30 9.68 16.93 22.55
C PRO A 30 8.53 16.11 23.14
N ASP A 31 8.18 15.02 22.45
CA ASP A 31 7.14 14.09 22.91
C ASP A 31 7.67 13.22 24.07
N ILE A 32 6.92 13.17 25.17
CA ILE A 32 7.20 12.32 26.32
C ILE A 32 6.34 11.07 26.28
N TYR A 33 5.08 11.21 25.84
CA TYR A 33 4.12 10.13 25.80
C TYR A 33 3.80 9.70 24.37
N HIS A 34 3.45 8.42 24.22
CA HIS A 34 3.02 7.85 22.95
C HIS A 34 1.88 8.65 22.27
N GLU A 35 0.94 9.13 23.09
CA GLU A 35 -0.21 9.91 22.60
C GLU A 35 0.21 11.29 22.09
N GLU A 36 1.31 11.85 22.55
CA GLU A 36 1.85 13.12 22.04
C GLU A 36 2.42 12.92 20.64
N THR A 37 3.15 11.82 20.40
CA THR A 37 3.64 11.49 19.05
C THR A 37 2.49 11.24 18.09
N LEU A 38 1.43 10.55 18.53
CA LEU A 38 0.19 10.40 17.72
C LEU A 38 -0.47 11.74 17.42
N LEU A 39 -0.62 12.60 18.45
CA LEU A 39 -1.22 13.93 18.32
C LEU A 39 -0.41 14.80 17.35
N ARG A 40 0.91 14.82 17.49
CA ARG A 40 1.85 15.49 16.57
C ARG A 40 1.61 15.07 15.12
N GLY A 41 1.55 13.77 14.86
CA GLY A 41 1.26 13.24 13.52
C GLY A 41 -0.08 13.72 12.98
N TYR A 42 -1.13 13.74 13.80
CA TYR A 42 -2.46 14.24 13.39
C TYR A 42 -2.46 15.76 13.13
N VAL A 43 -1.76 16.55 13.96
CA VAL A 43 -1.62 18.00 13.76
C VAL A 43 -0.89 18.28 12.45
N ILE A 44 0.21 17.58 12.16
CA ILE A 44 0.92 17.67 10.88
C ILE A 44 0.00 17.27 9.72
N GLY A 45 -0.71 16.14 9.83
CA GLY A 45 -1.59 15.65 8.78
C GLY A 45 -2.71 16.65 8.43
N TYR A 46 -3.39 17.20 9.42
CA TYR A 46 -4.46 18.17 9.19
C TYR A 46 -3.95 19.55 8.80
N GLY A 47 -2.85 20.01 9.39
CA GLY A 47 -2.23 21.31 9.10
C GLY A 47 -1.73 21.39 7.67
N THR A 48 -0.97 20.40 7.22
CA THR A 48 -0.46 20.34 5.84
C THR A 48 -1.57 20.20 4.81
N ALA A 49 -2.63 19.45 5.11
CA ALA A 49 -3.81 19.35 4.24
C ALA A 49 -4.57 20.68 4.10
N LYS A 50 -4.58 21.52 5.15
CA LYS A 50 -5.14 22.88 5.13
C LYS A 50 -4.25 23.83 4.32
N GLU A 51 -2.93 23.75 4.53
CA GLU A 51 -1.93 24.64 3.93
C GLU A 51 -1.69 24.37 2.44
N LYS A 52 -1.66 23.10 2.03
CA LYS A 52 -1.38 22.62 0.66
C LYS A 52 -0.09 23.20 0.07
N ASN A 53 0.98 23.20 0.83
CA ASN A 53 2.31 23.60 0.41
C ASN A 53 3.23 22.36 0.42
N PHE A 54 3.74 21.95 -0.74
CA PHE A 54 4.55 20.76 -0.89
C PHE A 54 5.87 20.83 -0.09
N ASP A 55 6.65 21.91 -0.26
CA ASP A 55 7.98 22.00 0.35
C ASP A 55 7.92 21.96 1.88
N ARG A 56 6.96 22.68 2.45
CA ARG A 56 6.73 22.68 3.90
C ARG A 56 6.22 21.32 4.38
N ALA A 57 5.27 20.72 3.66
CA ALA A 57 4.76 19.41 4.01
C ALA A 57 5.82 18.30 3.90
N LEU A 58 6.70 18.37 2.90
CA LEU A 58 7.83 17.44 2.78
C LEU A 58 8.83 17.61 3.94
N LYS A 59 9.08 18.85 4.36
CA LYS A 59 9.90 19.12 5.54
C LYS A 59 9.27 18.52 6.79
N ASP A 60 7.98 18.77 7.03
CA ASP A 60 7.26 18.23 8.19
C ASP A 60 7.26 16.70 8.19
N LEU A 61 7.09 16.07 7.02
CA LEU A 61 7.18 14.62 6.86
C LEU A 61 8.57 14.09 7.23
N LYS A 62 9.62 14.74 6.74
CA LYS A 62 11.02 14.35 7.03
C LYS A 62 11.37 14.50 8.51
N ASP A 63 10.86 15.53 9.16
CA ASP A 63 11.08 15.78 10.58
C ASP A 63 10.29 14.79 11.47
N TYR A 64 9.10 14.35 11.01
CA TYR A 64 8.26 13.43 11.77
C TYR A 64 8.64 11.96 11.63
N VAL A 65 9.04 11.49 10.46
CA VAL A 65 9.34 10.07 10.20
C VAL A 65 10.31 9.45 11.20
N PRO A 66 11.40 10.15 11.64
CA PRO A 66 12.31 9.62 12.67
C PRO A 66 11.67 9.39 14.05
N LEU A 67 10.53 10.02 14.35
CA LEU A 67 9.82 9.87 15.62
C LEU A 67 8.91 8.64 15.64
N VAL A 68 8.64 8.04 14.47
CA VAL A 68 7.77 6.87 14.32
C VAL A 68 8.48 5.63 14.85
N ASN A 69 7.99 5.08 15.95
CA ASN A 69 8.60 3.94 16.65
C ASN A 69 7.66 2.76 16.91
N ASN A 70 6.45 2.80 16.32
CA ASN A 70 5.48 1.71 16.39
C ASN A 70 4.44 1.82 15.27
N TRP A 71 3.75 0.71 15.01
CA TRP A 71 2.76 0.62 13.94
C TRP A 71 1.54 1.54 14.11
N ALA A 72 1.11 1.81 15.35
CA ALA A 72 -0.09 2.63 15.59
C ALA A 72 0.18 4.11 15.28
N VAL A 73 1.37 4.62 15.62
CA VAL A 73 1.85 5.96 15.23
C VAL A 73 2.00 6.04 13.72
N ASN A 74 2.65 5.04 13.11
CA ASN A 74 2.85 4.95 11.68
C ASN A 74 1.55 5.06 10.89
N ASP A 75 0.66 4.09 11.09
CA ASP A 75 -0.56 3.95 10.29
C ASP A 75 -1.54 5.09 10.59
N GLY A 76 -1.59 5.52 11.86
CA GLY A 76 -2.41 6.65 12.28
C GLY A 76 -2.02 7.96 11.60
N PHE A 77 -0.72 8.20 11.42
CA PHE A 77 -0.18 9.34 10.69
C PHE A 77 -0.41 9.23 9.18
N CYS A 78 0.01 8.11 8.58
CA CYS A 78 -0.02 7.93 7.12
C CYS A 78 -1.41 8.20 6.56
N ILE A 79 -2.47 7.64 7.14
CA ILE A 79 -3.85 7.82 6.67
C ILE A 79 -4.36 9.26 6.76
N GLU A 80 -3.83 10.06 7.69
CA GLU A 80 -4.25 11.46 7.87
C GLU A 80 -3.35 12.46 7.13
N PHE A 81 -2.20 12.05 6.59
CA PHE A 81 -1.29 12.90 5.83
C PHE A 81 -1.76 13.09 4.38
N LYS A 82 -2.98 13.59 4.23
CA LYS A 82 -3.72 13.67 2.94
C LYS A 82 -3.17 14.68 1.94
N VAL A 83 -2.26 15.55 2.34
CA VAL A 83 -1.59 16.48 1.41
C VAL A 83 -0.88 15.72 0.28
N VAL A 84 -0.45 14.48 0.51
CA VAL A 84 0.11 13.58 -0.52
C VAL A 84 -0.84 13.42 -1.71
N ASP A 85 -2.15 13.38 -1.49
CA ASP A 85 -3.13 13.22 -2.57
C ASP A 85 -3.11 14.37 -3.60
N SER A 86 -2.58 15.55 -3.22
CA SER A 86 -2.44 16.71 -4.09
C SER A 86 -1.07 16.78 -4.80
N PHE A 87 -0.07 16.06 -4.30
CA PHE A 87 1.35 16.14 -4.74
C PHE A 87 1.99 14.76 -4.83
N ARG A 88 1.25 13.75 -5.38
CA ARG A 88 1.71 12.35 -5.38
C ARG A 88 3.04 12.16 -6.10
N ASP A 89 3.18 12.77 -7.26
CA ASP A 89 4.39 12.61 -8.09
C ASP A 89 5.62 13.25 -7.40
N GLU A 90 5.42 14.36 -6.70
CA GLU A 90 6.46 15.07 -5.95
C GLU A 90 6.86 14.36 -4.65
N PHE A 91 5.92 13.72 -3.95
CA PHE A 91 6.24 12.94 -2.75
C PHE A 91 6.83 11.56 -3.05
N LEU A 92 6.58 10.98 -4.23
CA LEU A 92 7.00 9.62 -4.57
C LEU A 92 8.50 9.36 -4.38
N PRO A 93 9.43 10.29 -4.72
CA PRO A 93 10.85 10.08 -4.48
C PRO A 93 11.20 9.86 -3.00
N TYR A 94 10.62 10.64 -2.09
CA TYR A 94 10.87 10.46 -0.66
C TYR A 94 10.20 9.20 -0.09
N ILE A 95 9.00 8.87 -0.56
CA ILE A 95 8.31 7.62 -0.18
C ILE A 95 9.13 6.41 -0.64
N ARG A 96 9.69 6.45 -1.84
CA ARG A 96 10.63 5.44 -2.34
C ARG A 96 11.87 5.32 -1.44
N GLU A 97 12.47 6.43 -1.04
CA GLU A 97 13.58 6.44 -0.09
C GLU A 97 13.20 5.79 1.25
N CYS A 98 11.99 6.04 1.74
CA CYS A 98 11.49 5.40 2.95
C CYS A 98 11.37 3.88 2.79
N VAL A 99 10.74 3.38 1.72
CA VAL A 99 10.60 1.93 1.45
C VAL A 99 11.97 1.25 1.35
N LEU A 100 12.96 1.93 0.77
CA LEU A 100 14.32 1.41 0.58
C LEU A 100 15.20 1.51 1.83
N SER A 101 14.70 2.11 2.91
CA SER A 101 15.41 2.21 4.19
C SER A 101 15.60 0.85 4.85
N GLY A 102 16.71 0.67 5.58
CA GLY A 102 16.91 -0.47 6.46
C GLY A 102 16.19 -0.37 7.80
N ASP A 103 15.60 0.79 8.13
CA ASP A 103 14.84 1.00 9.36
C ASP A 103 13.41 0.47 9.23
N GLU A 104 12.94 -0.26 10.28
CA GLU A 104 11.66 -0.94 10.26
C GLU A 104 10.47 0.00 10.06
N TYR A 105 10.41 1.07 10.85
CA TYR A 105 9.26 1.95 10.82
C TYR A 105 9.32 2.95 9.67
N ARG A 106 10.51 3.40 9.28
CA ARG A 106 10.68 4.23 8.09
C ARG A 106 10.25 3.48 6.82
N ALA A 107 10.67 2.22 6.68
CA ALA A 107 10.22 1.39 5.54
C ALA A 107 8.71 1.15 5.59
N ARG A 108 8.14 0.93 6.80
CA ARG A 108 6.69 0.82 6.97
C ARG A 108 5.96 2.11 6.60
N VAL A 109 6.47 3.32 6.95
CA VAL A 109 5.88 4.60 6.49
C VAL A 109 5.75 4.59 4.98
N GLY A 110 6.82 4.25 4.25
CA GLY A 110 6.80 4.20 2.79
C GLY A 110 5.72 3.25 2.25
N LEU A 111 5.65 2.02 2.78
CA LEU A 111 4.67 1.01 2.36
C LEU A 111 3.23 1.41 2.67
N ILE A 112 2.96 1.99 3.83
CA ILE A 112 1.60 2.44 4.21
C ILE A 112 1.21 3.69 3.42
N MET A 113 2.13 4.62 3.14
CA MET A 113 1.87 5.74 2.22
C MET A 113 1.48 5.24 0.82
N LEU A 114 2.17 4.23 0.27
CA LEU A 114 1.80 3.61 -1.00
C LEU A 114 0.40 3.00 -0.94
N LEU A 115 0.05 2.33 0.16
CA LEU A 115 -1.25 1.72 0.37
C LEU A 115 -2.39 2.75 0.44
N ASP A 116 -2.20 3.82 1.22
CA ASP A 116 -3.27 4.78 1.51
C ASP A 116 -3.48 5.80 0.37
N HIS A 117 -2.40 6.23 -0.31
CA HIS A 117 -2.43 7.37 -1.21
C HIS A 117 -2.15 7.05 -2.69
N TYR A 118 -1.50 5.93 -3.01
CA TYR A 118 -1.08 5.59 -4.38
C TYR A 118 -1.83 4.40 -4.96
N LEU A 119 -2.10 3.37 -4.13
CA LEU A 119 -2.71 2.13 -4.60
C LEU A 119 -4.06 2.35 -5.29
N LYS A 120 -4.89 3.26 -4.76
CA LYS A 120 -6.27 3.49 -5.23
C LYS A 120 -6.37 4.62 -6.25
N VAL A 121 -5.41 4.70 -7.16
CA VAL A 121 -5.37 5.70 -8.25
C VAL A 121 -5.37 4.96 -9.56
N ASP A 122 -6.40 5.17 -10.40
CA ASP A 122 -6.49 4.55 -11.73
C ASP A 122 -5.51 5.21 -12.73
N MET A 123 -5.44 4.68 -13.96
CA MET A 123 -4.52 5.17 -14.99
C MET A 123 -4.82 6.61 -15.41
N ASP A 124 -6.03 7.10 -15.21
CA ASP A 124 -6.46 8.46 -15.52
C ASP A 124 -6.21 9.42 -14.32
N GLY A 125 -5.66 8.91 -13.20
CA GLY A 125 -5.39 9.71 -12.00
C GLY A 125 -6.58 9.84 -11.03
N ASN A 126 -7.71 9.19 -11.32
CA ASN A 126 -8.89 9.25 -10.48
C ASN A 126 -8.84 8.20 -9.36
N LYS A 127 -9.62 8.44 -8.30
CA LYS A 127 -9.74 7.47 -7.21
C LYS A 127 -10.49 6.21 -7.68
N LYS A 128 -9.84 5.06 -7.57
CA LYS A 128 -10.42 3.74 -7.82
C LYS A 128 -10.85 3.08 -6.51
N SER A 129 -12.07 2.57 -6.48
CA SER A 129 -12.55 1.76 -5.36
C SER A 129 -12.06 0.33 -5.50
N ARG A 130 -11.82 -0.36 -4.36
CA ARG A 130 -11.60 -1.81 -4.37
C ARG A 130 -12.83 -2.54 -4.93
N MET A 131 -12.62 -3.69 -5.53
CA MET A 131 -13.71 -4.52 -6.04
C MET A 131 -14.61 -5.00 -4.88
N ARG A 132 -15.90 -5.14 -5.15
CA ARG A 132 -16.84 -5.73 -4.18
C ARG A 132 -16.70 -7.24 -4.10
N LYS A 133 -16.39 -7.87 -5.23
CA LYS A 133 -16.14 -9.30 -5.38
C LYS A 133 -15.02 -9.50 -6.39
N VAL A 134 -14.14 -10.48 -6.14
CA VAL A 134 -13.11 -10.94 -7.07
C VAL A 134 -13.40 -12.40 -7.38
N THR A 135 -13.51 -12.72 -8.67
CA THR A 135 -13.78 -14.05 -9.22
C THR A 135 -12.57 -14.58 -10.01
N VAL A 136 -12.61 -15.83 -10.44
CA VAL A 136 -11.54 -16.43 -11.23
C VAL A 136 -11.32 -15.68 -12.54
N ASP A 137 -12.37 -15.20 -13.20
CA ASP A 137 -12.27 -14.45 -14.45
C ASP A 137 -11.55 -13.09 -14.28
N ASP A 138 -11.54 -12.55 -13.07
CA ASP A 138 -10.79 -11.32 -12.76
C ASP A 138 -9.28 -11.55 -12.64
N ILE A 139 -8.83 -12.78 -12.38
CA ILE A 139 -7.42 -13.12 -12.17
C ILE A 139 -6.81 -13.92 -13.34
N ILE A 140 -7.58 -14.70 -14.06
CA ILE A 140 -7.13 -15.56 -15.16
C ILE A 140 -7.79 -15.13 -16.45
N VAL A 141 -7.00 -14.96 -17.52
CA VAL A 141 -7.56 -14.79 -18.90
C VAL A 141 -7.93 -16.17 -19.43
N LYS A 142 -9.21 -16.37 -19.71
CA LYS A 142 -9.64 -17.52 -20.50
C LYS A 142 -9.27 -17.23 -21.94
N ASP A 143 -8.40 -18.05 -22.51
CA ASP A 143 -8.12 -18.02 -23.95
C ASP A 143 -9.37 -18.59 -24.66
N GLU A 144 -10.21 -17.76 -25.27
CA GLU A 144 -11.42 -18.17 -25.97
C GLU A 144 -11.11 -19.13 -27.14
N ASN A 145 -9.83 -19.28 -27.53
CA ASN A 145 -9.33 -20.18 -28.55
C ASN A 145 -8.76 -21.50 -27.98
N PHE A 146 -8.81 -21.73 -26.67
CA PHE A 146 -8.29 -22.96 -26.06
C PHE A 146 -9.41 -24.00 -25.91
N THR A 147 -9.64 -24.81 -26.95
CA THR A 147 -10.54 -26.00 -26.94
C THR A 147 -9.84 -27.26 -26.38
N GLY A 148 -8.93 -27.11 -25.41
CA GLY A 148 -8.24 -28.24 -24.80
C GLY A 148 -8.89 -28.62 -23.46
N GLU A 149 -9.42 -29.85 -23.39
CA GLU A 149 -9.90 -30.46 -22.16
C GLU A 149 -8.79 -30.42 -21.09
N VAL A 150 -9.11 -29.89 -19.90
CA VAL A 150 -8.25 -30.00 -18.71
C VAL A 150 -8.40 -31.42 -18.17
N SER A 151 -7.70 -32.36 -18.80
CA SER A 151 -7.49 -33.69 -18.24
C SER A 151 -6.46 -33.61 -17.11
N GLY A 152 -6.80 -34.24 -15.99
CA GLY A 152 -6.22 -34.17 -14.69
C GLY A 152 -4.70 -34.23 -14.52
N ALA A 153 -4.30 -33.73 -13.38
CA ALA A 153 -3.05 -34.01 -12.62
C ALA A 153 -1.78 -34.17 -13.44
N GLY A 154 -1.06 -33.09 -13.65
CA GLY A 154 0.29 -33.14 -14.19
C GLY A 154 0.96 -31.78 -14.17
N ASN A 155 1.97 -31.63 -13.31
CA ASN A 155 3.00 -30.61 -13.26
C ASN A 155 2.60 -29.19 -13.66
N GLY A 156 2.56 -28.30 -12.66
CA GLY A 156 2.29 -26.86 -12.79
C GLY A 156 3.15 -26.15 -13.83
N LYS A 157 2.85 -26.34 -15.10
CA LYS A 157 3.38 -25.51 -16.17
C LYS A 157 2.57 -24.22 -16.18
N ASN A 158 3.30 -23.16 -15.93
CA ASN A 158 2.94 -21.76 -15.90
C ASN A 158 1.89 -21.39 -16.98
N ILE A 159 0.62 -21.31 -16.60
CA ILE A 159 -0.49 -20.91 -17.49
C ILE A 159 -0.25 -19.47 -17.98
N ASN A 160 0.45 -18.65 -17.21
CA ASN A 160 0.77 -17.25 -17.52
C ASN A 160 1.90 -17.05 -18.54
N SER A 161 2.70 -18.10 -18.86
CA SER A 161 3.81 -17.98 -19.83
C SER A 161 3.38 -17.91 -21.30
N ARG A 162 2.07 -18.05 -21.58
CA ARG A 162 1.51 -18.04 -22.94
C ARG A 162 0.69 -16.82 -23.29
N LEU A 163 0.53 -15.83 -22.40
CA LEU A 163 0.01 -14.54 -22.79
C LEU A 163 1.04 -13.86 -23.69
N ASP A 164 0.71 -13.75 -24.98
CA ASP A 164 1.52 -13.02 -25.95
C ASP A 164 1.90 -11.65 -25.38
N SER A 165 3.17 -11.29 -25.47
CA SER A 165 3.72 -10.02 -25.00
C SER A 165 2.99 -8.81 -25.62
N SER A 166 2.36 -9.00 -26.78
CA SER A 166 1.53 -8.00 -27.46
C SER A 166 0.30 -7.60 -26.63
N TYR A 167 -0.32 -8.55 -25.92
CA TYR A 167 -1.52 -8.30 -25.11
C TYR A 167 -1.24 -7.46 -23.87
N LYS A 168 -0.08 -7.67 -23.23
CA LYS A 168 0.38 -6.90 -22.07
C LYS A 168 0.75 -5.45 -22.41
N SER A 169 1.00 -5.15 -23.69
CA SER A 169 1.30 -3.79 -24.17
C SER A 169 0.05 -3.00 -24.57
N ASP A 170 -1.14 -3.63 -24.65
CA ASP A 170 -2.38 -2.96 -25.00
C ASP A 170 -2.76 -1.93 -23.93
N LYS A 171 -2.95 -0.66 -24.33
CA LYS A 171 -3.37 0.42 -23.45
C LYS A 171 -4.71 0.16 -22.77
N ASN A 172 -5.64 -0.52 -23.44
CA ASN A 172 -6.95 -0.87 -22.88
C ASN A 172 -6.82 -1.94 -21.81
N TYR A 173 -5.95 -2.94 -22.00
CA TYR A 173 -5.64 -3.95 -21.00
C TYR A 173 -5.06 -3.29 -19.75
N LYS A 174 -4.05 -2.44 -19.88
CA LYS A 174 -3.48 -1.69 -18.77
C LYS A 174 -4.49 -0.81 -18.04
N LYS A 175 -5.40 -0.17 -18.75
CA LYS A 175 -6.44 0.68 -18.15
C LYS A 175 -7.39 -0.11 -17.23
N ILE A 176 -7.65 -1.39 -17.55
CA ILE A 176 -8.53 -2.25 -16.75
C ILE A 176 -7.78 -2.88 -15.57
N THR A 177 -6.52 -3.28 -15.78
CA THR A 177 -5.76 -4.11 -14.84
C THR A 177 -4.87 -3.33 -13.90
N ASP A 178 -4.47 -2.10 -14.25
CA ASP A 178 -3.43 -1.33 -13.56
C ASP A 178 -3.97 -0.01 -12.97
N GLY A 179 -3.24 0.49 -11.98
CA GLY A 179 -3.34 1.86 -11.51
C GLY A 179 -2.13 2.68 -11.98
N LYS A 180 -2.22 4.00 -11.92
CA LYS A 180 -1.15 4.93 -12.34
C LYS A 180 0.21 4.58 -11.71
N TYR A 181 0.20 4.11 -10.48
CA TYR A 181 1.42 3.81 -9.70
C TYR A 181 1.66 2.32 -9.49
N SER A 182 0.96 1.43 -10.23
CA SER A 182 1.09 -0.03 -10.04
C SER A 182 2.52 -0.53 -10.26
N ASP A 183 3.22 -0.02 -11.28
CA ASP A 183 4.60 -0.41 -11.57
C ASP A 183 5.56 0.08 -10.47
N ASP A 184 5.38 1.31 -9.96
CA ASP A 184 6.16 1.84 -8.84
C ASP A 184 5.94 1.00 -7.57
N ILE A 185 4.68 0.70 -7.23
CA ILE A 185 4.33 -0.12 -6.06
C ILE A 185 4.97 -1.49 -6.16
N LEU A 186 4.81 -2.20 -7.31
CA LEU A 186 5.36 -3.52 -7.49
C LEU A 186 6.88 -3.53 -7.49
N SER A 187 7.53 -2.54 -8.13
CA SER A 187 8.98 -2.42 -8.11
C SER A 187 9.55 -2.20 -6.71
N LEU A 188 8.82 -1.47 -5.86
CA LEU A 188 9.23 -1.16 -4.49
C LEU A 188 8.96 -2.32 -3.53
N VAL A 189 7.85 -3.05 -3.70
CA VAL A 189 7.50 -4.16 -2.81
C VAL A 189 8.22 -5.45 -3.17
N ASN A 190 8.70 -5.60 -4.41
CA ASN A 190 9.37 -6.82 -4.89
C ASN A 190 10.83 -6.91 -4.40
N ARG A 191 11.00 -7.08 -3.08
CA ARG A 191 12.30 -7.17 -2.42
C ARG A 191 12.24 -7.96 -1.13
N ASP A 192 13.40 -8.34 -0.63
CA ASP A 192 13.53 -8.97 0.68
C ASP A 192 13.45 -7.91 1.80
N PHE A 193 12.46 -8.02 2.69
CA PHE A 193 12.27 -7.22 3.89
C PHE A 193 12.67 -7.95 5.18
N SER A 194 13.29 -9.11 5.11
CA SER A 194 13.65 -9.88 6.30
C SER A 194 14.58 -9.12 7.26
N GLY A 195 15.45 -8.28 6.71
CA GLY A 195 16.34 -7.39 7.46
C GLY A 195 15.66 -6.15 8.07
N ASN A 196 14.44 -5.81 7.64
CA ASN A 196 13.73 -4.62 8.13
C ASN A 196 12.91 -4.86 9.41
N GLY A 197 12.53 -6.11 9.70
CA GLY A 197 11.70 -6.45 10.85
C GLY A 197 10.25 -6.79 10.51
N TYR A 198 9.55 -7.30 11.54
CA TYR A 198 8.22 -7.90 11.41
C TYR A 198 7.16 -6.92 10.90
N TYR A 199 7.16 -5.68 11.40
CA TYR A 199 6.13 -4.70 11.05
C TYR A 199 6.26 -4.17 9.62
N THR A 200 7.46 -4.15 9.05
CA THR A 200 7.68 -3.88 7.62
C THR A 200 7.14 -5.02 6.76
N GLN A 201 7.47 -6.28 7.11
CA GLN A 201 6.95 -7.46 6.40
C GLN A 201 5.42 -7.54 6.43
N MET A 202 4.80 -7.18 7.56
CA MET A 202 3.34 -7.08 7.68
C MET A 202 2.75 -6.01 6.77
N ALA A 203 3.41 -4.87 6.63
CA ALA A 203 2.96 -3.78 5.75
C ALA A 203 3.06 -4.19 4.27
N ALA A 204 4.15 -4.84 3.87
CA ALA A 204 4.29 -5.35 2.50
C ALA A 204 3.19 -6.37 2.15
N GLY A 205 2.92 -7.31 3.05
CA GLY A 205 1.84 -8.28 2.89
C GLY A 205 0.46 -7.62 2.84
N TRP A 206 0.22 -6.58 3.63
CA TRP A 206 -1.05 -5.84 3.63
C TRP A 206 -1.22 -5.02 2.34
N LEU A 207 -0.18 -4.31 1.91
CA LEU A 207 -0.19 -3.57 0.64
C LEU A 207 -0.56 -4.49 -0.53
N LEU A 208 0.06 -5.67 -0.64
CA LEU A 208 -0.24 -6.64 -1.69
C LEU A 208 -1.66 -7.20 -1.60
N ALA A 209 -2.18 -7.44 -0.40
CA ALA A 209 -3.54 -7.92 -0.23
C ALA A 209 -4.59 -6.87 -0.64
N GLU A 210 -4.39 -5.60 -0.29
CA GLU A 210 -5.24 -4.49 -0.74
C GLU A 210 -5.07 -4.25 -2.26
N ALA A 211 -3.86 -4.42 -2.79
CA ALA A 211 -3.61 -4.35 -4.21
C ALA A 211 -4.34 -5.47 -4.97
N PHE A 212 -4.40 -6.69 -4.42
CA PHE A 212 -5.14 -7.81 -5.02
C PHE A 212 -6.63 -7.53 -5.17
N VAL A 213 -7.27 -6.90 -4.18
CA VAL A 213 -8.70 -6.57 -4.27
C VAL A 213 -8.98 -5.28 -5.06
N THR A 214 -7.95 -4.58 -5.50
CA THR A 214 -8.06 -3.38 -6.34
C THR A 214 -7.69 -3.68 -7.80
N PHE A 215 -6.65 -4.45 -8.01
CA PHE A 215 -6.09 -4.85 -9.30
C PHE A 215 -5.79 -6.36 -9.33
N PRO A 216 -6.82 -7.24 -9.24
CA PRO A 216 -6.63 -8.67 -8.95
C PRO A 216 -5.73 -9.37 -9.96
N ARG A 217 -5.91 -9.11 -11.26
CA ARG A 217 -5.11 -9.74 -12.32
C ARG A 217 -3.63 -9.38 -12.24
N ARG A 218 -3.33 -8.09 -12.08
CA ARG A 218 -1.95 -7.61 -11.99
C ARG A 218 -1.20 -8.23 -10.81
N ILE A 219 -1.87 -8.33 -9.66
CA ILE A 219 -1.26 -8.90 -8.46
C ILE A 219 -1.20 -10.42 -8.52
N TRP A 220 -2.19 -11.08 -9.15
CA TRP A 220 -2.12 -12.51 -9.42
C TRP A 220 -0.92 -12.85 -10.29
N GLU A 221 -0.71 -12.13 -11.41
CA GLU A 221 0.46 -12.31 -12.29
C GLU A 221 1.77 -12.12 -11.50
N TYR A 222 1.86 -11.07 -10.66
CA TYR A 222 3.01 -10.82 -9.82
C TYR A 222 3.28 -11.97 -8.82
N LEU A 223 2.26 -12.42 -8.09
CA LEU A 223 2.43 -13.47 -7.07
C LEU A 223 2.75 -14.85 -7.67
N THR A 224 2.38 -15.10 -8.93
CA THR A 224 2.63 -16.37 -9.63
C THR A 224 3.93 -16.37 -10.46
N ASP A 225 4.57 -15.24 -10.67
CA ASP A 225 5.84 -15.10 -11.39
C ASP A 225 7.03 -15.48 -10.49
N LYS A 226 7.22 -16.78 -10.28
CA LYS A 226 8.28 -17.30 -9.39
C LYS A 226 9.70 -16.94 -9.85
N ASP A 227 9.92 -16.69 -11.13
CA ASP A 227 11.23 -16.40 -11.69
C ASP A 227 11.69 -14.97 -11.32
N ASN A 228 10.76 -14.03 -11.23
CA ASN A 228 11.02 -12.62 -10.97
C ASN A 228 10.63 -12.17 -9.54
N LEU A 229 9.95 -13.01 -8.78
CA LEU A 229 9.54 -12.70 -7.41
C LEU A 229 10.76 -12.65 -6.47
N ARG A 230 10.97 -11.49 -5.82
CA ARG A 230 12.06 -11.23 -4.86
C ARG A 230 11.57 -10.95 -3.44
N LEU A 231 10.25 -11.02 -3.24
CA LEU A 231 9.64 -10.83 -1.93
C LEU A 231 10.05 -11.96 -0.98
N ASP A 232 10.41 -11.62 0.25
CA ASP A 232 10.75 -12.62 1.26
C ASP A 232 9.54 -13.52 1.62
N ALA A 233 9.85 -14.73 2.10
CA ALA A 233 8.84 -15.75 2.37
C ALA A 233 7.80 -15.34 3.42
N VAL A 234 8.18 -14.51 4.41
CA VAL A 234 7.26 -14.06 5.46
C VAL A 234 6.27 -13.06 4.89
N SER A 235 6.76 -12.04 4.18
CA SER A 235 5.92 -11.03 3.50
C SER A 235 4.99 -11.69 2.48
N TYR A 236 5.49 -12.64 1.70
CA TYR A 236 4.69 -13.42 0.75
C TYR A 236 3.56 -14.19 1.45
N LYS A 237 3.90 -14.97 2.49
CA LYS A 237 2.90 -15.71 3.27
C LYS A 237 1.87 -14.79 3.90
N LYS A 238 2.27 -13.59 4.37
CA LYS A 238 1.33 -12.60 4.92
C LYS A 238 0.38 -12.06 3.86
N ALA A 239 0.87 -11.81 2.63
CA ALA A 239 0.02 -11.40 1.51
C ALA A 239 -1.04 -12.48 1.21
N ILE A 240 -0.63 -13.73 1.02
CA ILE A 240 -1.54 -14.86 0.78
C ILE A 240 -2.59 -15.00 1.88
N ASN A 241 -2.17 -14.98 3.15
CA ASN A 241 -3.10 -15.11 4.27
C ASN A 241 -4.13 -13.96 4.28
N LYS A 242 -3.67 -12.70 4.12
CA LYS A 242 -4.56 -11.54 4.12
C LYS A 242 -5.52 -11.50 2.93
N ILE A 243 -5.10 -11.96 1.75
CA ILE A 243 -6.00 -12.14 0.60
C ILE A 243 -7.10 -13.17 0.96
N CYS A 244 -6.72 -14.30 1.57
CA CYS A 244 -7.67 -15.34 1.98
C CYS A 244 -8.61 -14.91 3.12
N GLU A 245 -8.16 -14.04 4.03
CA GLU A 245 -8.97 -13.45 5.11
C GLU A 245 -9.98 -12.42 4.58
N SER A 246 -9.68 -11.75 3.47
CA SER A 246 -10.58 -10.75 2.86
C SER A 246 -11.92 -11.38 2.46
N LEU A 247 -13.00 -10.61 2.61
CA LEU A 247 -14.35 -11.03 2.17
C LEU A 247 -14.56 -10.83 0.67
N THR A 248 -13.65 -10.14 -0.01
CA THR A 248 -13.80 -9.76 -1.43
C THR A 248 -13.53 -10.91 -2.39
N PRO A 249 -12.44 -11.70 -2.28
CA PRO A 249 -12.22 -12.87 -3.12
C PRO A 249 -13.24 -13.98 -2.81
N ASP A 250 -13.81 -14.59 -3.83
CA ASP A 250 -14.70 -15.73 -3.66
C ASP A 250 -13.93 -17.00 -3.23
N LYS A 251 -14.69 -18.09 -3.00
CA LYS A 251 -14.11 -19.35 -2.49
C LYS A 251 -13.11 -19.96 -3.48
N GLU A 252 -13.43 -19.93 -4.78
CA GLU A 252 -12.57 -20.50 -5.82
C GLU A 252 -11.24 -19.75 -5.95
N VAL A 253 -11.29 -18.40 -5.94
CA VAL A 253 -10.09 -17.56 -5.93
C VAL A 253 -9.22 -17.86 -4.71
N LYS A 254 -9.83 -17.96 -3.52
CA LYS A 254 -9.09 -18.30 -2.28
C LYS A 254 -8.43 -19.68 -2.33
N GLU A 255 -9.08 -20.66 -2.98
CA GLU A 255 -8.50 -21.98 -3.19
C GLU A 255 -7.30 -21.94 -4.14
N LEU A 256 -7.35 -21.12 -5.19
CA LEU A 256 -6.21 -20.89 -6.09
C LEU A 256 -5.07 -20.15 -5.37
N VAL A 257 -5.38 -19.08 -4.64
CA VAL A 257 -4.39 -18.29 -3.89
C VAL A 257 -3.65 -19.12 -2.84
N ARG A 258 -4.30 -20.11 -2.20
CA ARG A 258 -3.62 -21.02 -1.25
C ARG A 258 -2.65 -22.00 -1.88
N LYS A 259 -2.74 -22.21 -3.20
CA LYS A 259 -1.89 -23.20 -3.94
C LYS A 259 -0.62 -22.58 -4.51
N ILE A 260 -0.48 -21.26 -4.48
CA ILE A 260 0.70 -20.57 -4.98
C ILE A 260 1.66 -20.23 -3.84
#